data_00214adc1c712b3ad37131b19808c3d5
#
_entry.id   00214adc1c712b3ad37131b19808c3d5
#
_cell.length_a   1.000
_cell.length_b   1.000
_cell.length_c   1.000
_cell.angle_alpha   90.00
_cell.angle_beta   90.00
_cell.angle_gamma   90.00
#
_symmetry.space_group_name_H-M   'P 1'
#
loop_
_entity.id
_entity.type
_entity.pdbx_description
1 polymer ?
#
loop_
_entity_poly.entity_id
_entity_poly.type
_entity_poly.pdbx_seq_one_letter_code
_entity_poly.pdbx_strand_id
1 'polypeptide(L)'
;QRQMCIRDRYIDGISKEKTKDAIKGLVTITPKSAILFTNNKEEEVSIDEVKKGDTLIVKPGNRFAADGIIVKGNTHVDESFISGESIPVKKSVNDKVVAGSINLDGEVLYKAENIGKDSVISEIVRLVVEATNTKAPIARIADKVSGIFVPIVIILAVITFIIHLILGFSFNESIVYFVTVLVCACPCALGLATPLAIVVSEGLCAKNGILVKKSEILENANKIDVIVFDKTGTLTYGNLRISKVINNS
;
A
#
# COMPACT_ATOMS: atom_id res chain seq x y z
N GLN A 1 -12.43 -19.32 21.18
CA GLN A 1 -11.41 -18.23 21.15
C GLN A 1 -10.21 -18.56 20.25
N ARG A 2 -9.59 -19.76 20.32
CA ARG A 2 -8.46 -20.16 19.46
C ARG A 2 -8.79 -20.21 17.97
N GLN A 3 -9.98 -20.68 17.58
CA GLN A 3 -10.40 -20.77 16.17
C GLN A 3 -10.62 -19.38 15.53
N MET A 4 -11.08 -18.39 16.29
CA MET A 4 -11.30 -17.03 15.82
C MET A 4 -9.99 -16.31 15.49
N CYS A 5 -8.97 -16.44 16.34
CA CYS A 5 -7.64 -15.87 16.09
C CYS A 5 -6.89 -16.49 14.89
N ILE A 6 -7.15 -17.79 14.59
CA ILE A 6 -6.55 -18.47 13.42
C ILE A 6 -7.19 -17.96 12.13
N ARG A 7 -8.50 -17.76 12.12
CA ARG A 7 -9.24 -17.28 10.95
C ARG A 7 -8.88 -15.83 10.62
N ASP A 8 -8.74 -14.96 11.63
CA ASP A 8 -8.32 -13.57 11.45
C ASP A 8 -6.89 -13.48 10.93
N ARG A 9 -5.97 -14.30 11.45
CA ARG A 9 -4.59 -14.41 10.91
C ARG A 9 -4.55 -14.95 9.48
N TYR A 10 -5.44 -15.85 9.12
CA TYR A 10 -5.50 -16.43 7.78
C TYR A 10 -6.01 -15.39 6.76
N ILE A 11 -7.04 -14.63 7.09
CA ILE A 11 -7.58 -13.55 6.25
C ILE A 11 -6.58 -12.40 6.10
N ASP A 12 -5.92 -12.01 7.18
CA ASP A 12 -4.85 -10.99 7.19
C ASP A 12 -3.63 -11.46 6.35
N GLY A 13 -3.33 -12.77 6.41
CA GLY A 13 -2.31 -13.42 5.58
C GLY A 13 -2.62 -13.33 4.08
N ILE A 14 -3.83 -13.70 3.65
CA ILE A 14 -4.26 -13.66 2.25
C ILE A 14 -4.28 -12.22 1.71
N SER A 15 -4.74 -11.26 2.51
CA SER A 15 -4.77 -9.85 2.12
C SER A 15 -3.36 -9.28 1.90
N LYS A 16 -2.42 -9.64 2.79
CA LYS A 16 -1.00 -9.26 2.67
C LYS A 16 -0.30 -9.95 1.50
N GLU A 17 -0.70 -11.17 1.16
CA GLU A 17 -0.12 -11.91 0.04
C GLU A 17 -0.53 -11.32 -1.32
N LYS A 18 -1.79 -10.95 -1.51
CA LYS A 18 -2.26 -10.25 -2.72
C LYS A 18 -1.60 -8.89 -2.91
N THR A 19 -1.35 -8.17 -1.83
CA THR A 19 -0.62 -6.88 -1.89
C THR A 19 0.85 -7.09 -2.25
N LYS A 20 1.49 -8.15 -1.74
CA LYS A 20 2.86 -8.52 -2.12
C LYS A 20 2.97 -8.89 -3.59
N ASP A 21 1.98 -9.55 -4.17
CA ASP A 21 1.99 -9.93 -5.59
C ASP A 21 1.82 -8.71 -6.50
N ALA A 22 0.98 -7.75 -6.13
CA ALA A 22 0.88 -6.47 -6.84
C ALA A 22 2.19 -5.67 -6.79
N ILE A 23 2.86 -5.65 -5.64
CA ILE A 23 4.17 -5.00 -5.47
C ILE A 23 5.25 -5.73 -6.28
N LYS A 24 5.26 -7.07 -6.29
CA LYS A 24 6.17 -7.85 -7.13
C LYS A 24 6.00 -7.52 -8.62
N GLY A 25 4.76 -7.33 -9.07
CA GLY A 25 4.47 -6.88 -10.44
C GLY A 25 5.17 -5.57 -10.79
N LEU A 26 5.13 -4.57 -9.91
CA LEU A 26 5.80 -3.28 -10.11
C LEU A 26 7.33 -3.40 -10.13
N VAL A 27 7.90 -4.20 -9.24
CA VAL A 27 9.36 -4.43 -9.18
C VAL A 27 9.87 -5.16 -10.43
N THR A 28 9.04 -6.01 -11.05
CA THR A 28 9.42 -6.79 -12.23
C THR A 28 9.40 -5.96 -13.52
N ILE A 29 8.83 -4.75 -13.50
CA ILE A 29 8.76 -3.86 -14.68
C ILE A 29 10.13 -3.30 -15.04
N THR A 30 11.01 -3.05 -14.05
CA THR A 30 12.35 -2.52 -14.30
C THR A 30 13.30 -3.63 -14.77
N PRO A 31 14.04 -3.42 -15.89
CA PRO A 31 15.04 -4.36 -16.37
C PRO A 31 16.14 -4.60 -15.34
N LYS A 32 16.69 -5.81 -15.32
CA LYS A 32 17.82 -6.17 -14.47
C LYS A 32 19.18 -5.85 -15.11
N SER A 33 19.20 -5.59 -16.40
CA SER A 33 20.39 -5.19 -17.16
C SER A 33 20.13 -3.89 -17.92
N ALA A 34 21.19 -3.19 -18.22
CA ALA A 34 21.20 -1.96 -19.03
C ALA A 34 22.32 -2.03 -20.06
N ILE A 35 22.20 -1.32 -21.17
CA ILE A 35 23.27 -1.20 -22.15
C ILE A 35 24.00 0.12 -21.88
N LEU A 36 25.23 0.01 -21.39
CA LEU A 36 26.11 1.15 -21.16
C LEU A 36 26.75 1.56 -22.47
N PHE A 37 26.78 2.86 -22.72
CA PHE A 37 27.43 3.44 -23.91
C PHE A 37 28.66 4.24 -23.50
N THR A 38 29.84 3.65 -23.68
CA THR A 38 31.12 4.28 -23.33
C THR A 38 32.12 4.11 -24.47
N ASN A 39 32.82 5.19 -24.85
CA ASN A 39 33.83 5.17 -25.91
C ASN A 39 33.35 4.58 -27.25
N ASN A 40 32.11 4.88 -27.63
CA ASN A 40 31.47 4.37 -28.85
C ASN A 40 31.27 2.84 -28.87
N LYS A 41 31.27 2.20 -27.70
CA LYS A 41 31.00 0.76 -27.52
C LYS A 41 29.77 0.56 -26.65
N GLU A 42 28.99 -0.44 -27.00
CA GLU A 42 27.86 -0.92 -26.23
C GLU A 42 28.30 -2.08 -25.36
N GLU A 43 28.01 -2.03 -24.08
CA GLU A 43 28.29 -3.10 -23.13
C GLU A 43 27.04 -3.36 -22.27
N GLU A 44 26.58 -4.60 -22.24
CA GLU A 44 25.48 -4.98 -21.37
C GLU A 44 26.02 -5.21 -19.95
N VAL A 45 25.48 -4.44 -18.99
CA VAL A 45 25.87 -4.47 -17.59
C VAL A 45 24.67 -4.71 -16.70
N SER A 46 24.90 -5.23 -15.48
CA SER A 46 23.86 -5.28 -14.47
C SER A 46 23.41 -3.87 -14.06
N ILE A 47 22.11 -3.68 -13.76
CA ILE A 47 21.62 -2.39 -13.27
C ILE A 47 22.33 -1.94 -11.98
N ASP A 48 22.81 -2.88 -11.17
CA ASP A 48 23.52 -2.60 -9.92
C ASP A 48 24.93 -2.01 -10.16
N GLU A 49 25.48 -2.16 -11.36
CA GLU A 49 26.79 -1.63 -11.75
C GLU A 49 26.68 -0.22 -12.37
N VAL A 50 25.50 0.18 -12.81
CA VAL A 50 25.23 1.49 -13.40
C VAL A 50 25.34 2.58 -12.35
N LYS A 51 26.03 3.67 -12.68
CA LYS A 51 26.24 4.82 -11.79
C LYS A 51 25.51 6.06 -12.29
N LYS A 52 25.18 6.95 -11.36
CA LYS A 52 24.62 8.26 -11.71
C LYS A 52 25.56 9.01 -12.64
N GLY A 53 25.01 9.43 -13.78
CA GLY A 53 25.76 10.13 -14.81
C GLY A 53 26.24 9.26 -15.96
N ASP A 54 26.10 7.93 -15.86
CA ASP A 54 26.40 7.03 -16.96
C ASP A 54 25.45 7.26 -18.15
N THR A 55 25.97 7.09 -19.35
CA THR A 55 25.17 7.17 -20.58
C THR A 55 24.71 5.77 -20.95
N LEU A 56 23.43 5.60 -21.05
CA LEU A 56 22.78 4.34 -21.41
C LEU A 56 22.10 4.46 -22.77
N ILE A 57 22.01 3.34 -23.48
CA ILE A 57 21.31 3.23 -24.76
C ILE A 57 20.04 2.39 -24.59
N VAL A 58 18.95 2.84 -25.18
CA VAL A 58 17.70 2.08 -25.26
C VAL A 58 17.26 1.96 -26.70
N LYS A 59 17.12 0.71 -27.16
CA LYS A 59 16.63 0.37 -28.48
C LYS A 59 15.11 0.25 -28.50
N PRO A 60 14.47 0.40 -29.65
CA PRO A 60 13.02 0.20 -29.81
C PRO A 60 12.56 -1.15 -29.23
N GLY A 61 11.44 -1.15 -28.54
CA GLY A 61 10.86 -2.32 -27.85
C GLY A 61 11.45 -2.61 -26.47
N ASN A 62 12.56 -1.98 -26.08
CA ASN A 62 13.19 -2.16 -24.78
C ASN A 62 12.67 -1.16 -23.74
N ARG A 63 12.85 -1.51 -22.48
CA ARG A 63 12.49 -0.66 -21.34
C ARG A 63 13.70 0.17 -20.89
N PHE A 64 13.42 1.37 -20.42
CA PHE A 64 14.43 2.20 -19.73
C PHE A 64 14.79 1.52 -18.38
N ALA A 65 16.09 1.35 -18.15
CA ALA A 65 16.60 0.66 -16.97
C ALA A 65 16.73 1.57 -15.73
N ALA A 66 16.89 2.88 -15.96
CA ALA A 66 17.02 3.90 -14.92
C ALA A 66 16.23 5.15 -15.30
N ASP A 67 15.91 5.98 -14.30
CA ASP A 67 15.40 7.33 -14.58
C ASP A 67 16.54 8.20 -15.12
N GLY A 68 16.23 9.09 -16.05
CA GLY A 68 17.27 9.92 -16.63
C GLY A 68 16.76 10.97 -17.61
N ILE A 69 17.70 11.57 -18.33
CA ILE A 69 17.43 12.62 -19.32
C ILE A 69 18.01 12.19 -20.65
N ILE A 70 17.22 12.33 -21.73
CA ILE A 70 17.66 12.02 -23.09
C ILE A 70 18.74 13.03 -23.51
N VAL A 71 19.89 12.52 -23.94
CA VAL A 71 21.01 13.34 -24.45
C VAL A 71 21.14 13.27 -25.96
N LYS A 72 20.62 12.23 -26.61
CA LYS A 72 20.63 12.07 -28.06
C LYS A 72 19.46 11.22 -28.54
N GLY A 73 18.86 11.60 -29.67
CA GLY A 73 17.74 10.87 -30.27
C GLY A 73 16.38 11.45 -29.88
N ASN A 74 15.36 10.90 -30.48
CA ASN A 74 13.95 11.17 -30.18
C ASN A 74 13.15 9.88 -30.35
N THR A 75 12.09 9.74 -29.57
CA THR A 75 11.27 8.54 -29.57
C THR A 75 9.88 8.81 -29.00
N HIS A 76 8.96 7.87 -29.18
CA HIS A 76 7.72 7.76 -28.41
C HIS A 76 7.90 6.76 -27.29
N VAL A 77 7.50 7.15 -26.09
CA VAL A 77 7.65 6.34 -24.88
C VAL A 77 6.27 6.01 -24.32
N ASP A 78 6.05 4.74 -24.05
CA ASP A 78 4.87 4.27 -23.32
C ASP A 78 5.16 4.36 -21.81
N GLU A 79 4.50 5.31 -21.16
CA GLU A 79 4.55 5.55 -19.71
C GLU A 79 3.22 5.17 -19.03
N SER A 80 2.38 4.37 -19.70
CA SER A 80 1.02 4.03 -19.24
C SER A 80 0.96 3.39 -17.86
N PHE A 81 2.01 2.69 -17.45
CA PHE A 81 2.07 2.04 -16.14
C PHE A 81 2.19 3.05 -14.97
N ILE A 82 2.63 4.29 -15.24
CA ILE A 82 2.69 5.38 -14.24
C ILE A 82 1.53 6.35 -14.44
N SER A 83 1.36 6.83 -15.69
CA SER A 83 0.39 7.87 -16.03
C SER A 83 -1.04 7.34 -16.17
N GLY A 84 -1.21 6.04 -16.43
CA GLY A 84 -2.48 5.44 -16.84
C GLY A 84 -2.94 5.81 -18.24
N GLU A 85 -2.22 6.67 -18.95
CA GLU A 85 -2.56 7.13 -20.30
C GLU A 85 -2.06 6.15 -21.35
N SER A 86 -2.93 5.68 -22.24
CA SER A 86 -2.58 4.71 -23.28
C SER A 86 -1.90 5.34 -24.51
N ILE A 87 -1.81 6.66 -24.56
CA ILE A 87 -1.16 7.38 -25.68
C ILE A 87 0.32 7.53 -25.37
N PRO A 88 1.22 7.04 -26.26
CA PRO A 88 2.64 7.24 -26.10
C PRO A 88 3.03 8.72 -26.12
N VAL A 89 3.96 9.08 -25.27
CA VAL A 89 4.47 10.46 -25.16
C VAL A 89 5.71 10.63 -26.01
N LYS A 90 5.72 11.64 -26.87
CA LYS A 90 6.93 11.99 -27.62
C LYS A 90 7.98 12.57 -26.69
N LYS A 91 9.19 12.03 -26.73
CA LYS A 91 10.35 12.45 -25.96
C LYS A 91 11.50 12.82 -26.89
N SER A 92 12.17 13.90 -26.57
CA SER A 92 13.28 14.47 -27.31
C SER A 92 14.46 14.77 -26.38
N VAL A 93 15.55 15.31 -26.91
CA VAL A 93 16.71 15.70 -26.10
C VAL A 93 16.30 16.67 -24.99
N ASN A 94 16.82 16.46 -23.79
CA ASN A 94 16.50 17.11 -22.51
C ASN A 94 15.17 16.70 -21.86
N ASP A 95 14.39 15.80 -22.46
CA ASP A 95 13.21 15.26 -21.80
C ASP A 95 13.59 14.17 -20.80
N LYS A 96 12.81 14.11 -19.71
CA LYS A 96 12.96 13.08 -18.69
C LYS A 96 12.30 11.78 -19.12
N VAL A 97 12.95 10.67 -18.78
CA VAL A 97 12.44 9.30 -18.93
C VAL A 97 12.46 8.60 -17.58
N VAL A 98 11.53 7.68 -17.39
CA VAL A 98 11.36 6.94 -16.14
C VAL A 98 11.67 5.46 -16.35
N ALA A 99 12.36 4.86 -15.40
CA ALA A 99 12.66 3.44 -15.39
C ALA A 99 11.38 2.60 -15.58
N GLY A 100 11.46 1.54 -16.40
CA GLY A 100 10.32 0.67 -16.70
C GLY A 100 9.44 1.12 -17.86
N SER A 101 9.51 2.40 -18.31
CA SER A 101 8.85 2.87 -19.54
C SER A 101 9.37 2.13 -20.77
N ILE A 102 8.54 1.96 -21.79
CA ILE A 102 8.90 1.26 -23.02
C ILE A 102 9.26 2.27 -24.11
N ASN A 103 10.43 2.12 -24.69
CA ASN A 103 10.83 2.83 -25.89
C ASN A 103 10.17 2.18 -27.11
N LEU A 104 9.41 2.94 -27.93
CA LEU A 104 8.60 2.34 -29.00
C LEU A 104 9.29 2.37 -30.37
N ASP A 105 9.95 3.46 -30.76
CA ASP A 105 10.38 3.65 -32.14
C ASP A 105 11.83 4.09 -32.33
N GLY A 106 12.33 5.08 -31.64
CA GLY A 106 13.68 5.61 -31.83
C GLY A 106 14.74 4.97 -30.94
N GLU A 107 15.97 4.83 -31.41
CA GLU A 107 17.11 4.55 -30.53
C GLU A 107 17.50 5.86 -29.83
N VAL A 108 17.63 5.82 -28.51
CA VAL A 108 17.99 6.98 -27.70
C VAL A 108 19.14 6.69 -26.76
N LEU A 109 19.99 7.70 -26.58
CA LEU A 109 20.99 7.77 -25.53
C LEU A 109 20.44 8.67 -24.42
N TYR A 110 20.50 8.19 -23.20
CA TYR A 110 20.07 8.94 -22.03
C TYR A 110 21.08 8.84 -20.88
N LYS A 111 21.16 9.90 -20.09
CA LYS A 111 22.04 9.97 -18.93
C LYS A 111 21.28 9.55 -17.69
N ALA A 112 21.76 8.54 -16.98
CA ALA A 112 21.13 8.03 -15.76
C ALA A 112 21.23 9.07 -14.62
N GLU A 113 20.08 9.38 -14.00
CA GLU A 113 20.00 10.27 -12.82
C GLU A 113 19.69 9.51 -11.54
N ASN A 114 18.62 8.69 -11.53
CA ASN A 114 18.21 7.90 -10.37
C ASN A 114 18.18 6.42 -10.76
N ILE A 115 18.78 5.59 -9.93
CA ILE A 115 19.01 4.17 -10.23
C ILE A 115 18.55 3.32 -9.05
N GLY A 116 18.01 2.16 -9.35
CA GLY A 116 17.65 1.16 -8.35
C GLY A 116 16.70 1.72 -7.28
N LYS A 117 17.18 1.84 -6.04
CA LYS A 117 16.35 2.27 -4.89
C LYS A 117 15.90 3.72 -4.95
N ASP A 118 16.61 4.56 -5.68
CA ASP A 118 16.32 6.00 -5.81
C ASP A 118 15.43 6.30 -7.02
N SER A 119 15.03 5.29 -7.79
CA SER A 119 14.12 5.45 -8.93
C SER A 119 12.69 5.77 -8.48
N VAL A 120 11.94 6.47 -9.35
CA VAL A 120 10.52 6.80 -9.14
C VAL A 120 9.69 5.56 -8.83
N ILE A 121 9.93 4.44 -9.51
CA ILE A 121 9.24 3.16 -9.24
C ILE A 121 9.53 2.68 -7.82
N SER A 122 10.78 2.71 -7.38
CA SER A 122 11.16 2.27 -6.04
C SER A 122 10.53 3.13 -4.95
N GLU A 123 10.39 4.43 -5.20
CA GLU A 123 9.69 5.33 -4.29
C GLU A 123 8.19 5.02 -4.22
N ILE A 124 7.53 4.77 -5.35
CA ILE A 124 6.12 4.34 -5.39
C ILE A 124 5.94 3.03 -4.61
N VAL A 125 6.79 2.03 -4.83
CA VAL A 125 6.76 0.75 -4.11
C VAL A 125 6.90 0.97 -2.60
N ARG A 126 7.86 1.81 -2.17
CA ARG A 126 8.05 2.16 -0.76
C ARG A 126 6.80 2.78 -0.14
N LEU A 127 6.20 3.77 -0.82
CA LEU A 127 4.97 4.42 -0.36
C LEU A 127 3.80 3.43 -0.24
N VAL A 128 3.66 2.50 -1.18
CA VAL A 128 2.62 1.45 -1.13
C VAL A 128 2.85 0.51 0.04
N VAL A 129 4.09 0.07 0.27
CA VAL A 129 4.44 -0.80 1.41
C VAL A 129 4.19 -0.10 2.74
N GLU A 130 4.58 1.16 2.87
CA GLU A 130 4.37 1.97 4.08
C GLU A 130 2.88 2.19 4.36
N ALA A 131 2.10 2.46 3.30
CA ALA A 131 0.66 2.63 3.39
C ALA A 131 -0.07 1.35 3.86
N THR A 132 0.43 0.15 3.52
CA THR A 132 -0.21 -1.13 3.88
C THR A 132 0.10 -1.61 5.29
N ASN A 133 1.11 -1.04 5.97
CA ASN A 133 1.54 -1.47 7.30
C ASN A 133 0.88 -0.71 8.47
N THR A 134 -0.03 0.23 8.21
CA THR A 134 -0.68 1.03 9.26
C THR A 134 -1.88 0.30 9.87
N LYS A 135 -1.90 0.16 11.22
CA LYS A 135 -3.05 -0.35 11.97
C LYS A 135 -4.14 0.72 12.07
N ALA A 136 -5.42 0.30 12.05
CA ALA A 136 -6.56 1.19 12.25
C ALA A 136 -6.46 1.97 13.57
N PRO A 137 -6.72 3.30 13.59
CA PRO A 137 -6.60 4.14 14.78
C PRO A 137 -7.47 3.70 15.95
N ILE A 138 -8.69 3.25 15.68
CA ILE A 138 -9.64 2.83 16.73
C ILE A 138 -9.17 1.57 17.47
N ALA A 139 -8.47 0.65 16.81
CA ALA A 139 -7.88 -0.52 17.47
C ALA A 139 -6.81 -0.08 18.48
N ARG A 140 -6.04 0.96 18.17
CA ARG A 140 -5.05 1.54 19.10
C ARG A 140 -5.68 2.20 20.30
N ILE A 141 -6.86 2.84 20.14
CA ILE A 141 -7.60 3.44 21.25
C ILE A 141 -8.15 2.35 22.18
N ALA A 142 -8.72 1.29 21.63
CA ALA A 142 -9.21 0.16 22.41
C ALA A 142 -8.08 -0.51 23.21
N ASP A 143 -6.91 -0.73 22.59
CA ASP A 143 -5.73 -1.28 23.28
C ASP A 143 -5.24 -0.35 24.40
N LYS A 144 -5.22 0.96 24.18
CA LYS A 144 -4.80 1.96 25.18
C LYS A 144 -5.77 2.00 26.37
N VAL A 145 -7.08 2.01 26.11
CA VAL A 145 -8.11 1.98 27.15
C VAL A 145 -8.00 0.70 27.96
N SER A 146 -7.87 -0.46 27.31
CA SER A 146 -7.70 -1.75 28.00
C SER A 146 -6.43 -1.78 28.84
N GLY A 147 -5.32 -1.20 28.35
CA GLY A 147 -4.05 -1.13 29.06
C GLY A 147 -4.09 -0.33 30.36
N ILE A 148 -5.00 0.64 30.48
CA ILE A 148 -5.20 1.43 31.71
C ILE A 148 -6.28 0.81 32.59
N PHE A 149 -7.35 0.33 31.97
CA PHE A 149 -8.53 -0.16 32.67
C PHE A 149 -8.26 -1.46 33.41
N VAL A 150 -7.55 -2.41 32.81
CA VAL A 150 -7.29 -3.73 33.42
C VAL A 150 -6.51 -3.63 34.75
N PRO A 151 -5.40 -2.88 34.86
CA PRO A 151 -4.72 -2.66 36.13
C PRO A 151 -5.63 -2.06 37.20
N ILE A 152 -6.46 -1.08 36.86
CA ILE A 152 -7.39 -0.45 37.81
C ILE A 152 -8.39 -1.47 38.33
N VAL A 153 -8.95 -2.29 37.48
CA VAL A 153 -9.91 -3.34 37.88
C VAL A 153 -9.26 -4.40 38.80
N ILE A 154 -8.02 -4.78 38.53
CA ILE A 154 -7.27 -5.71 39.37
C ILE A 154 -7.09 -5.11 40.77
N ILE A 155 -6.71 -3.86 40.87
CA ILE A 155 -6.54 -3.15 42.16
C ILE A 155 -7.87 -3.12 42.92
N LEU A 156 -8.98 -2.75 42.24
CA LEU A 156 -10.32 -2.74 42.84
C LEU A 156 -10.75 -4.13 43.32
N ALA A 157 -10.49 -5.18 42.56
CA ALA A 157 -10.79 -6.54 42.94
C ALA A 157 -10.00 -6.96 44.20
N VAL A 158 -8.72 -6.61 44.29
CA VAL A 158 -7.89 -6.89 45.48
C VAL A 158 -8.41 -6.11 46.69
N ILE A 159 -8.75 -4.85 46.54
CA ILE A 159 -9.34 -4.02 47.60
C ILE A 159 -10.67 -4.66 48.10
N THR A 160 -11.55 -5.05 47.17
CA THR A 160 -12.82 -5.72 47.49
C THR A 160 -12.57 -7.00 48.30
N PHE A 161 -11.60 -7.82 47.87
CA PHE A 161 -11.20 -9.03 48.59
C PHE A 161 -10.75 -8.75 50.02
N ILE A 162 -9.87 -7.77 50.21
CA ILE A 162 -9.35 -7.39 51.53
C ILE A 162 -10.47 -6.87 52.43
N ILE A 163 -11.37 -6.04 51.93
CA ILE A 163 -12.49 -5.47 52.68
C ILE A 163 -13.42 -6.61 53.17
N HIS A 164 -13.73 -7.58 52.32
CA HIS A 164 -14.57 -8.72 52.69
C HIS A 164 -13.95 -9.58 53.81
N LEU A 165 -12.62 -9.79 53.76
CA LEU A 165 -11.91 -10.49 54.84
C LEU A 165 -11.96 -9.73 56.17
N ILE A 166 -11.81 -8.40 56.14
CA ILE A 166 -11.87 -7.54 57.31
C ILE A 166 -13.29 -7.52 57.94
N LEU A 167 -14.33 -7.58 57.11
CA LEU A 167 -15.73 -7.65 57.54
C LEU A 167 -16.12 -9.01 58.11
N GLY A 168 -15.21 -10.00 58.13
CA GLY A 168 -15.43 -11.31 58.72
C GLY A 168 -16.10 -12.33 57.80
N PHE A 169 -16.19 -12.09 56.50
CA PHE A 169 -16.67 -13.09 55.53
C PHE A 169 -15.66 -14.22 55.37
N SER A 170 -16.17 -15.40 55.01
CA SER A 170 -15.27 -16.53 54.79
C SER A 170 -14.34 -16.31 53.60
N PHE A 171 -13.20 -16.97 53.60
CA PHE A 171 -12.22 -16.90 52.50
C PHE A 171 -12.85 -17.28 51.15
N ASN A 172 -13.70 -18.30 51.11
CA ASN A 172 -14.37 -18.74 49.89
C ASN A 172 -15.34 -17.67 49.34
N GLU A 173 -16.11 -17.02 50.21
CA GLU A 173 -16.99 -15.93 49.81
C GLU A 173 -16.19 -14.74 49.24
N SER A 174 -15.11 -14.37 49.92
CA SER A 174 -14.24 -13.28 49.48
C SER A 174 -13.61 -13.54 48.12
N ILE A 175 -13.23 -14.79 47.82
CA ILE A 175 -12.76 -15.18 46.46
C ILE A 175 -13.87 -15.03 45.42
N VAL A 176 -15.11 -15.43 45.73
CA VAL A 176 -16.22 -15.26 44.78
C VAL A 176 -16.44 -13.81 44.43
N TYR A 177 -16.40 -12.87 45.38
CA TYR A 177 -16.54 -11.45 45.11
C TYR A 177 -15.36 -10.90 44.31
N PHE A 178 -14.13 -11.32 44.60
CA PHE A 178 -12.95 -10.97 43.84
C PHE A 178 -13.08 -11.37 42.35
N VAL A 179 -13.44 -12.64 42.11
CA VAL A 179 -13.64 -13.16 40.75
C VAL A 179 -14.81 -12.43 40.03
N THR A 180 -15.89 -12.15 40.76
CA THR A 180 -17.04 -11.44 40.21
C THR A 180 -16.67 -10.05 39.70
N VAL A 181 -15.88 -9.28 40.48
CA VAL A 181 -15.39 -7.97 40.07
C VAL A 181 -14.55 -8.06 38.78
N LEU A 182 -13.64 -9.04 38.69
CA LEU A 182 -12.82 -9.26 37.51
C LEU A 182 -13.64 -9.63 36.28
N VAL A 183 -14.63 -10.50 36.41
CA VAL A 183 -15.46 -10.97 35.30
C VAL A 183 -16.43 -9.88 34.82
N CYS A 184 -17.11 -9.18 35.74
CA CYS A 184 -18.06 -8.14 35.40
C CYS A 184 -17.40 -6.91 34.81
N ALA A 185 -16.18 -6.59 35.22
CA ALA A 185 -15.46 -5.40 34.73
C ALA A 185 -14.70 -5.65 33.41
N CYS A 186 -14.75 -6.86 32.83
CA CYS A 186 -14.04 -7.13 31.59
C CYS A 186 -14.60 -6.30 30.42
N PRO A 187 -13.82 -5.43 29.74
CA PRO A 187 -14.25 -4.70 28.56
C PRO A 187 -14.19 -5.57 27.28
N CYS A 188 -14.38 -6.89 27.41
CA CYS A 188 -14.26 -7.86 26.31
C CYS A 188 -15.18 -7.54 25.13
N ALA A 189 -16.36 -6.98 25.39
CA ALA A 189 -17.29 -6.55 24.36
C ALA A 189 -16.72 -5.39 23.51
N LEU A 190 -16.00 -4.45 24.12
CA LEU A 190 -15.39 -3.31 23.40
C LEU A 190 -14.28 -3.78 22.47
N GLY A 191 -13.45 -4.75 22.92
CA GLY A 191 -12.37 -5.32 22.10
C GLY A 191 -12.84 -6.17 20.92
N LEU A 192 -14.08 -6.68 20.94
CA LEU A 192 -14.63 -7.51 19.87
C LEU A 192 -15.60 -6.76 18.95
N ALA A 193 -16.35 -5.79 19.47
CA ALA A 193 -17.39 -5.08 18.71
C ALA A 193 -16.80 -4.29 17.53
N THR A 194 -15.72 -3.56 17.76
CA THR A 194 -15.10 -2.71 16.73
C THR A 194 -14.49 -3.51 15.59
N PRO A 195 -13.62 -4.52 15.80
CA PRO A 195 -13.11 -5.37 14.73
C PRO A 195 -14.24 -6.07 13.96
N LEU A 196 -15.28 -6.53 14.65
CA LEU A 196 -16.41 -7.19 14.00
C LEU A 196 -17.19 -6.23 13.08
N ALA A 197 -17.47 -5.01 13.55
CA ALA A 197 -18.14 -4.00 12.75
C ALA A 197 -17.34 -3.65 11.48
N ILE A 198 -16.02 -3.51 11.59
CA ILE A 198 -15.13 -3.26 10.44
C ILE A 198 -15.19 -4.43 9.46
N VAL A 199 -15.02 -5.67 9.92
CA VAL A 199 -15.04 -6.85 9.04
C VAL A 199 -16.37 -6.98 8.30
N VAL A 200 -17.50 -6.73 8.98
CA VAL A 200 -18.83 -6.74 8.36
C VAL A 200 -18.97 -5.63 7.31
N SER A 201 -18.49 -4.43 7.63
CA SER A 201 -18.53 -3.29 6.71
C SER A 201 -17.63 -3.53 5.47
N GLU A 202 -16.43 -4.05 5.65
CA GLU A 202 -15.53 -4.44 4.54
C GLU A 202 -16.18 -5.53 3.67
N GLY A 203 -16.82 -6.52 4.29
CA GLY A 203 -17.55 -7.57 3.58
C GLY A 203 -18.73 -7.02 2.77
N LEU A 204 -19.45 -6.03 3.30
CA LEU A 204 -20.55 -5.37 2.59
C LEU A 204 -20.03 -4.50 1.42
N CYS A 205 -18.95 -3.77 1.63
CA CYS A 205 -18.26 -3.02 0.58
C CYS A 205 -17.80 -3.95 -0.56
N ALA A 206 -17.16 -5.07 -0.22
CA ALA A 206 -16.68 -6.04 -1.21
C ALA A 206 -17.83 -6.64 -2.04
N LYS A 207 -18.97 -6.95 -1.43
CA LYS A 207 -20.18 -7.42 -2.15
C LYS A 207 -20.69 -6.41 -3.17
N ASN A 208 -20.47 -5.12 -2.93
CA ASN A 208 -20.84 -4.04 -3.84
C ASN A 208 -19.70 -3.59 -4.76
N GLY A 209 -18.64 -4.38 -4.89
CA GLY A 209 -17.51 -4.08 -5.77
C GLY A 209 -16.55 -3.01 -5.22
N ILE A 210 -16.68 -2.63 -3.96
CA ILE A 210 -15.83 -1.61 -3.32
C ILE A 210 -14.75 -2.32 -2.51
N LEU A 211 -13.48 -2.17 -2.90
CA LEU A 211 -12.34 -2.72 -2.17
C LEU A 211 -11.80 -1.70 -1.16
N VAL A 212 -11.98 -1.98 0.12
CA VAL A 212 -11.44 -1.16 1.20
C VAL A 212 -9.99 -1.58 1.47
N LYS A 213 -9.04 -0.70 1.19
CA LYS A 213 -7.61 -0.96 1.40
C LYS A 213 -7.15 -0.81 2.85
N LYS A 214 -7.83 0.04 3.64
CA LYS A 214 -7.51 0.33 5.03
C LYS A 214 -8.79 0.54 5.81
N SER A 215 -8.92 -0.09 6.96
CA SER A 215 -10.07 0.06 7.86
C SER A 215 -10.27 1.51 8.34
N GLU A 216 -9.19 2.29 8.43
CA GLU A 216 -9.20 3.72 8.77
C GLU A 216 -10.07 4.56 7.82
N ILE A 217 -10.19 4.15 6.55
CA ILE A 217 -11.01 4.82 5.55
C ILE A 217 -12.48 4.77 5.96
N LEU A 218 -12.96 3.62 6.49
CA LEU A 218 -14.33 3.47 6.96
C LEU A 218 -14.62 4.34 8.19
N GLU A 219 -13.64 4.51 9.07
CA GLU A 219 -13.78 5.36 10.27
C GLU A 219 -13.87 6.85 9.91
N ASN A 220 -13.19 7.29 8.86
CA ASN A 220 -13.12 8.68 8.45
C ASN A 220 -14.08 9.04 7.29
N ALA A 221 -14.84 8.07 6.78
CA ALA A 221 -15.72 8.26 5.64
C ALA A 221 -16.78 9.37 5.86
N ASN A 222 -17.19 9.61 7.11
CA ASN A 222 -18.13 10.67 7.48
C ASN A 222 -17.50 12.07 7.59
N LYS A 223 -16.17 12.20 7.42
CA LYS A 223 -15.42 13.46 7.54
C LYS A 223 -14.88 13.93 6.19
N ILE A 224 -15.42 13.39 5.09
CA ILE A 224 -14.98 13.74 3.75
C ILE A 224 -15.65 15.05 3.32
N ASP A 225 -14.84 16.08 3.07
CA ASP A 225 -15.29 17.37 2.57
C ASP A 225 -15.02 17.52 1.06
N VAL A 226 -14.03 16.81 0.52
CA VAL A 226 -13.60 16.90 -0.88
C VAL A 226 -13.42 15.52 -1.48
N ILE A 227 -13.95 15.30 -2.68
CA ILE A 227 -13.75 14.07 -3.45
C ILE A 227 -12.99 14.43 -4.71
N VAL A 228 -11.86 13.73 -4.95
CA VAL A 228 -11.05 13.87 -6.17
C VAL A 228 -11.17 12.58 -6.97
N PHE A 229 -11.61 12.71 -8.23
CA PHE A 229 -11.73 11.58 -9.14
C PHE A 229 -10.52 11.52 -10.06
N ASP A 230 -9.94 10.33 -10.21
CA ASP A 230 -9.01 10.07 -11.30
C ASP A 230 -9.76 10.04 -12.65
N LYS A 231 -9.11 10.52 -13.71
CA LYS A 231 -9.74 10.59 -15.04
C LYS A 231 -9.72 9.23 -15.72
N THR A 232 -8.52 8.64 -15.86
CA THR A 232 -8.29 7.49 -16.73
C THR A 232 -8.59 6.18 -16.03
N GLY A 233 -9.51 5.37 -16.55
CA GLY A 233 -9.94 4.12 -15.92
C GLY A 233 -10.94 4.29 -14.76
N THR A 234 -11.22 5.54 -14.30
CA THR A 234 -12.22 5.86 -13.27
C THR A 234 -13.40 6.60 -13.89
N LEU A 235 -13.19 7.80 -14.44
CA LEU A 235 -14.23 8.56 -15.17
C LEU A 235 -14.33 8.14 -16.64
N THR A 236 -13.29 7.53 -17.17
CA THR A 236 -13.20 7.03 -18.54
C THR A 236 -12.82 5.55 -18.56
N TYR A 237 -13.08 4.88 -19.67
CA TYR A 237 -12.76 3.45 -19.81
C TYR A 237 -11.27 3.17 -20.08
N GLY A 238 -10.41 4.20 -20.26
CA GLY A 238 -8.99 4.02 -20.60
C GLY A 238 -8.74 3.47 -22.00
N ASN A 239 -9.78 3.15 -22.77
CA ASN A 239 -9.71 2.67 -24.15
C ASN A 239 -10.22 3.72 -25.12
N LEU A 240 -9.36 4.15 -26.03
CA LEU A 240 -9.73 5.10 -27.06
C LEU A 240 -10.66 4.41 -28.09
N ARG A 241 -11.81 5.02 -28.33
CA ARG A 241 -12.77 4.61 -29.38
C ARG A 241 -13.19 5.81 -30.20
N ILE A 242 -13.30 5.63 -31.51
CA ILE A 242 -13.88 6.64 -32.38
C ILE A 242 -15.37 6.74 -32.09
N SER A 243 -15.81 7.89 -31.55
CA SER A 243 -17.23 8.15 -31.24
C SER A 243 -17.97 8.76 -32.46
N LYS A 244 -17.26 9.56 -33.27
CA LYS A 244 -17.85 10.25 -34.41
C LYS A 244 -16.78 10.58 -35.44
N VAL A 245 -17.07 10.39 -36.72
CA VAL A 245 -16.27 10.90 -37.85
C VAL A 245 -17.05 12.00 -38.51
N ILE A 246 -16.47 13.20 -38.61
CA ILE A 246 -17.05 14.34 -39.30
C ILE A 246 -16.21 14.54 -40.55
N ASN A 247 -16.81 14.37 -41.72
CA ASN A 247 -16.20 14.64 -43.01
C ASN A 247 -16.57 16.08 -43.43
N ASN A 248 -15.60 16.97 -43.42
CA ASN A 248 -15.75 18.31 -43.95
C ASN A 248 -15.27 18.34 -45.41
N SER A 249 -16.10 17.81 -46.32
CA SER A 249 -15.92 17.90 -47.76
C SER A 249 -16.49 19.22 -48.31
#